data_ba00ffbfa60961053ca7710b22b28df0
#
_entry.id   ba00ffbfa60961053ca7710b22b28df0
#
_cell.length_a   1.000
_cell.length_b   1.000
_cell.length_c   1.000
_cell.angle_alpha   90.00
_cell.angle_beta   90.00
_cell.angle_gamma   90.00
#
_symmetry.space_group_name_H-M   'P 1'
#
loop_
_entity.id
_entity.type
_entity.pdbx_description
1 polymer ?
#
loop_
_entity_poly.entity_id
_entity_poly.type
_entity_poly.pdbx_seq_one_letter_code
_entity_poly.pdbx_strand_id
1 'polypeptide(L)'
;SDVCSSDLTRRRHPLAGPNNSLPEAITRERKHLEFIAAQADLLIDTTELSPRDLRDAITRRIIERRDGLSIMIESFAYKKGMPTDADFVFDARGLSNPYWEESLRHLTGVDEPVRHFLESDPKTLAIYNRISVFVTETIPDFNQSDRSYLTIAIGCTGGQHRSVYLAEKLHTDLIKHYPATQLRHRHLIVSQTS
;
A
#
# COMPACT_ATOMS: atom_id res chain seq x y z
N SER A 1 -18.79 -13.94 8.48
CA SER A 1 -18.71 -15.38 8.85
C SER A 1 -18.41 -16.30 7.68
N ASP A 2 -18.59 -15.88 6.42
CA ASP A 2 -18.37 -16.73 5.24
C ASP A 2 -16.89 -16.93 4.89
N VAL A 3 -16.01 -16.03 5.29
CA VAL A 3 -14.55 -16.22 5.14
C VAL A 3 -14.08 -17.41 5.97
N CYS A 4 -14.63 -17.59 7.16
CA CYS A 4 -14.37 -18.76 8.00
C CYS A 4 -14.91 -20.06 7.38
N SER A 5 -16.08 -20.01 6.72
CA SER A 5 -16.72 -21.17 6.08
C SER A 5 -15.90 -21.69 4.89
N SER A 6 -15.38 -20.81 4.04
CA SER A 6 -14.60 -21.21 2.85
C SER A 6 -13.21 -21.78 3.20
N ASP A 7 -12.60 -21.32 4.28
CA ASP A 7 -11.30 -21.82 4.74
C ASP A 7 -11.45 -23.18 5.44
N LEU A 8 -12.57 -23.41 6.13
CA LEU A 8 -12.89 -24.67 6.82
C LEU A 8 -13.18 -25.84 5.87
N THR A 9 -13.55 -25.56 4.62
CA THR A 9 -13.69 -26.61 3.58
C THR A 9 -12.35 -27.14 3.09
N ARG A 10 -11.26 -26.41 3.29
CA ARG A 10 -9.91 -26.77 2.81
C ARG A 10 -8.96 -27.24 3.91
N ARG A 11 -9.19 -26.87 5.17
CA ARG A 11 -8.34 -27.23 6.31
C ARG A 11 -9.19 -27.69 7.48
N ARG A 12 -8.73 -28.70 8.24
CA ARG A 12 -9.38 -29.10 9.48
C ARG A 12 -9.28 -27.98 10.50
N HIS A 13 -10.42 -27.63 11.12
CA HIS A 13 -10.43 -26.68 12.22
C HIS A 13 -9.53 -27.18 13.37
N PRO A 14 -8.65 -26.36 13.96
CA PRO A 14 -7.68 -26.78 14.97
C PRO A 14 -8.32 -27.48 16.20
N LEU A 15 -9.54 -27.06 16.58
CA LEU A 15 -10.27 -27.60 17.71
C LEU A 15 -11.26 -28.71 17.30
N ALA A 16 -11.39 -29.05 16.00
CA ALA A 16 -12.20 -30.14 15.53
C ALA A 16 -11.40 -31.45 15.57
N GLY A 17 -11.96 -32.48 16.17
CA GLY A 17 -11.32 -33.80 16.34
C GLY A 17 -12.32 -34.93 16.20
N PRO A 18 -11.87 -36.18 16.44
CA PRO A 18 -12.75 -37.36 16.32
C PRO A 18 -14.01 -37.30 17.20
N ASN A 19 -13.94 -36.52 18.29
CA ASN A 19 -15.02 -36.42 19.29
C ASN A 19 -15.74 -35.06 19.29
N ASN A 20 -15.39 -34.15 18.40
CA ASN A 20 -15.99 -32.81 18.34
C ASN A 20 -16.40 -32.46 16.90
N SER A 21 -17.67 -32.13 16.71
CA SER A 21 -18.17 -31.62 15.43
C SER A 21 -17.63 -30.20 15.16
N LEU A 22 -17.66 -29.77 13.91
CA LEU A 22 -17.25 -28.41 13.52
C LEU A 22 -18.04 -27.32 14.26
N PRO A 23 -19.38 -27.38 14.41
CA PRO A 23 -20.14 -26.40 15.19
C PRO A 23 -19.71 -26.33 16.66
N GLU A 24 -19.40 -27.46 17.27
CA GLU A 24 -18.91 -27.51 18.65
C GLU A 24 -17.50 -26.90 18.78
N ALA A 25 -16.64 -27.16 17.80
CA ALA A 25 -15.31 -26.57 17.76
C ALA A 25 -15.39 -25.04 17.65
N ILE A 26 -16.26 -24.49 16.79
CA ILE A 26 -16.49 -23.04 16.64
C ILE A 26 -17.06 -22.44 17.93
N THR A 27 -18.02 -23.13 18.57
CA THR A 27 -18.61 -22.66 19.83
C THR A 27 -17.55 -22.60 20.94
N ARG A 28 -16.66 -23.60 20.99
CA ARG A 28 -15.56 -23.63 21.95
C ARG A 28 -14.54 -22.54 21.68
N GLU A 29 -14.20 -22.29 20.43
CA GLU A 29 -13.31 -21.19 20.03
C GLU A 29 -13.88 -19.83 20.45
N ARG A 30 -15.15 -19.58 20.15
CA ARG A 30 -15.83 -18.33 20.57
C ARG A 30 -15.74 -18.13 22.08
N LYS A 31 -15.96 -19.18 22.86
CA LYS A 31 -15.86 -19.12 24.32
C LYS A 31 -14.44 -18.81 24.80
N HIS A 32 -13.41 -19.35 24.13
CA HIS A 32 -12.02 -19.02 24.44
C HIS A 32 -11.68 -17.59 24.08
N LEU A 33 -12.32 -17.02 23.05
CA LEU A 33 -12.09 -15.64 22.61
C LEU A 33 -12.92 -14.62 23.41
N GLU A 34 -13.95 -15.02 24.16
CA GLU A 34 -14.77 -14.11 24.97
C GLU A 34 -13.93 -13.24 25.92
N PHE A 35 -12.94 -13.83 26.57
CA PHE A 35 -12.03 -13.11 27.47
C PHE A 35 -11.18 -12.07 26.73
N ILE A 36 -10.72 -12.42 25.55
CA ILE A 36 -9.93 -11.50 24.69
C ILE A 36 -10.84 -10.39 24.14
N ALA A 37 -12.04 -10.78 23.69
CA ALA A 37 -13.03 -9.82 23.18
C ALA A 37 -13.48 -8.81 24.25
N ALA A 38 -13.60 -9.26 25.51
CA ALA A 38 -13.97 -8.38 26.63
C ALA A 38 -12.87 -7.37 27.02
N GLN A 39 -11.63 -7.63 26.65
CA GLN A 39 -10.46 -6.77 26.90
C GLN A 39 -10.00 -6.00 25.65
N ALA A 40 -10.64 -6.24 24.51
CA ALA A 40 -10.28 -5.58 23.26
C ALA A 40 -10.77 -4.10 23.26
N ASP A 41 -9.87 -3.18 22.96
CA ASP A 41 -10.20 -1.76 22.76
C ASP A 41 -11.07 -1.55 21.52
N LEU A 42 -11.02 -2.50 20.57
CA LEU A 42 -11.80 -2.45 19.34
C LEU A 42 -12.18 -3.86 18.89
N LEU A 43 -13.47 -4.05 18.64
CA LEU A 43 -14.03 -5.23 17.99
C LEU A 43 -14.64 -4.83 16.64
N ILE A 44 -14.21 -5.48 15.55
CA ILE A 44 -14.73 -5.23 14.21
C ILE A 44 -15.39 -6.52 13.71
N ASP A 45 -16.69 -6.46 13.46
CA ASP A 45 -17.38 -7.53 12.73
C ASP A 45 -17.09 -7.38 11.23
N THR A 46 -16.44 -8.39 10.66
CA THR A 46 -16.04 -8.40 9.25
C THR A 46 -17.00 -9.15 8.34
N THR A 47 -18.15 -9.60 8.86
CA THR A 47 -19.08 -10.51 8.16
C THR A 47 -19.57 -9.93 6.82
N GLU A 48 -19.89 -8.66 6.79
CA GLU A 48 -20.42 -7.95 5.61
C GLU A 48 -19.42 -6.98 4.98
N LEU A 49 -18.17 -6.94 5.50
CA LEU A 49 -17.19 -5.98 5.03
C LEU A 49 -16.37 -6.50 3.85
N SER A 50 -16.28 -5.71 2.80
CA SER A 50 -15.24 -5.92 1.79
C SER A 50 -13.84 -5.62 2.38
N PRO A 51 -12.75 -6.08 1.75
CA PRO A 51 -11.39 -5.73 2.17
C PRO A 51 -11.16 -4.21 2.25
N ARG A 52 -11.86 -3.44 1.43
CA ARG A 52 -11.83 -1.99 1.42
C ARG A 52 -12.55 -1.42 2.66
N ASP A 53 -13.78 -1.89 2.91
CA ASP A 53 -14.58 -1.45 4.04
C ASP A 53 -13.88 -1.78 5.37
N LEU A 54 -13.24 -2.94 5.47
CA LEU A 54 -12.44 -3.32 6.64
C LEU A 54 -11.27 -2.37 6.86
N ARG A 55 -10.55 -2.01 5.79
CA ARG A 55 -9.45 -1.03 5.87
C ARG A 55 -9.97 0.31 6.37
N ASP A 56 -11.05 0.81 5.77
CA ASP A 56 -11.66 2.08 6.13
C ASP A 56 -12.17 2.06 7.59
N ALA A 57 -12.77 0.94 8.03
CA ALA A 57 -13.23 0.77 9.41
C ALA A 57 -12.08 0.78 10.42
N ILE A 58 -11.00 0.05 10.13
CA ILE A 58 -9.78 0.02 10.97
C ILE A 58 -9.22 1.43 11.08
N THR A 59 -9.12 2.10 9.96
CA THR A 59 -8.48 3.41 9.92
C THR A 59 -9.28 4.49 10.63
N ARG A 60 -10.60 4.55 10.42
CA ARG A 60 -11.47 5.50 11.14
C ARG A 60 -11.46 5.32 12.67
N ARG A 61 -11.19 4.12 13.15
CA ARG A 61 -11.28 3.79 14.58
C ARG A 61 -9.94 3.77 15.30
N ILE A 62 -8.84 3.45 14.61
CA ILE A 62 -7.50 3.33 15.19
C ILE A 62 -6.68 4.61 14.99
N ILE A 63 -6.85 5.28 13.86
CA ILE A 63 -6.19 6.54 13.62
C ILE A 63 -7.13 7.62 14.12
N GLU A 64 -6.83 8.20 15.28
CA GLU A 64 -7.48 9.43 15.74
C GLU A 64 -7.57 10.41 14.58
N ARG A 65 -8.75 10.99 14.37
CA ARG A 65 -9.08 11.94 13.30
C ARG A 65 -7.91 12.91 13.09
N ARG A 66 -7.05 12.61 12.14
CA ARG A 66 -6.30 13.66 11.47
C ARG A 66 -7.31 14.29 10.53
N ASP A 67 -7.65 15.54 10.79
CA ASP A 67 -8.52 16.30 9.90
C ASP A 67 -7.88 16.33 8.51
N GLY A 68 -8.49 15.63 7.54
CA GLY A 68 -8.06 15.62 6.15
C GLY A 68 -7.78 14.23 5.53
N LEU A 69 -7.57 14.25 4.23
CA LEU A 69 -7.24 13.08 3.41
C LEU A 69 -5.83 12.56 3.74
N SER A 70 -5.72 11.30 4.09
CA SER A 70 -4.42 10.61 4.21
C SER A 70 -3.96 10.12 2.85
N ILE A 71 -2.83 10.62 2.38
CA ILE A 71 -2.28 10.27 1.07
C ILE A 71 -1.13 9.28 1.27
N MET A 72 -1.20 8.13 0.60
CA MET A 72 -0.13 7.15 0.53
C MET A 72 0.45 7.15 -0.88
N ILE A 73 1.75 7.42 -0.99
CA ILE A 73 2.51 7.24 -2.23
C ILE A 73 3.31 5.96 -2.09
N GLU A 74 3.24 5.09 -3.09
CA GLU A 74 4.02 3.86 -3.06
C GLU A 74 4.74 3.56 -4.37
N SER A 75 5.97 3.05 -4.27
CA SER A 75 6.66 2.46 -5.40
C SER A 75 6.54 0.94 -5.39
N PHE A 76 6.39 0.33 -6.57
CA PHE A 76 6.29 -1.12 -6.71
C PHE A 76 7.01 -1.68 -7.95
N ALA A 77 7.14 -3.01 -7.98
CA ALA A 77 7.71 -3.77 -9.09
C ALA A 77 6.61 -4.51 -9.84
N TYR A 78 6.41 -4.24 -11.14
CA TYR A 78 5.46 -5.00 -11.96
C TYR A 78 5.73 -6.50 -11.98
N LYS A 79 7.00 -6.93 -11.95
CA LYS A 79 7.36 -8.35 -11.90
C LYS A 79 6.95 -9.07 -10.60
N LYS A 80 6.57 -8.32 -9.56
CA LYS A 80 6.09 -8.87 -8.27
C LYS A 80 4.58 -8.70 -8.08
N GLY A 81 3.90 -8.21 -9.09
CA GLY A 81 2.47 -7.96 -9.06
C GLY A 81 2.12 -6.49 -8.84
N MET A 82 0.97 -6.13 -9.35
CA MET A 82 0.40 -4.80 -9.21
C MET A 82 -0.33 -4.68 -7.86
N PRO A 83 -0.23 -3.56 -7.15
CA PRO A 83 -1.01 -3.35 -5.94
C PRO A 83 -2.51 -3.33 -6.25
N THR A 84 -3.28 -4.12 -5.51
CA THR A 84 -4.74 -4.21 -5.65
C THR A 84 -5.48 -3.14 -4.86
N ASP A 85 -4.76 -2.44 -4.02
CA ASP A 85 -5.25 -1.45 -3.07
C ASP A 85 -4.94 0.00 -3.47
N ALA A 86 -4.36 0.22 -4.66
CA ALA A 86 -4.09 1.54 -5.19
C ALA A 86 -5.31 2.13 -5.91
N ASP A 87 -5.63 3.41 -5.62
CA ASP A 87 -6.65 4.16 -6.36
C ASP A 87 -6.13 4.56 -7.74
N PHE A 88 -4.85 4.94 -7.84
CA PHE A 88 -4.18 5.26 -9.09
C PHE A 88 -2.87 4.50 -9.24
N VAL A 89 -2.63 4.01 -10.46
CA VAL A 89 -1.40 3.30 -10.82
C VAL A 89 -0.74 3.95 -12.03
N PHE A 90 0.49 4.42 -11.85
CA PHE A 90 1.29 5.04 -12.91
C PHE A 90 2.43 4.13 -13.33
N ASP A 91 2.62 4.00 -14.65
CA ASP A 91 3.64 3.14 -15.24
C ASP A 91 4.89 3.93 -15.64
N ALA A 92 5.99 3.66 -14.95
CA ALA A 92 7.29 4.27 -15.23
C ALA A 92 8.20 3.40 -16.11
N ARG A 93 7.72 2.29 -16.69
CA ARG A 93 8.54 1.38 -17.50
C ARG A 93 9.02 1.99 -18.81
N GLY A 94 8.30 2.99 -19.33
CA GLY A 94 8.66 3.72 -20.55
C GLY A 94 9.83 4.69 -20.43
N LEU A 95 10.34 4.92 -19.21
CA LEU A 95 11.48 5.79 -18.94
C LEU A 95 12.81 5.06 -19.17
N SER A 96 13.89 5.84 -19.41
CA SER A 96 15.26 5.35 -19.49
C SER A 96 15.60 4.49 -18.27
N ASN A 97 16.25 3.35 -18.50
CA ASN A 97 16.44 2.37 -17.46
C ASN A 97 17.87 2.41 -16.89
N PRO A 98 18.08 2.92 -15.66
CA PRO A 98 19.41 2.98 -15.03
C PRO A 98 20.11 1.63 -14.91
N TYR A 99 19.37 0.53 -14.93
CA TYR A 99 19.92 -0.82 -14.85
C TYR A 99 20.90 -1.15 -15.99
N TRP A 100 20.78 -0.50 -17.16
CA TRP A 100 21.68 -0.73 -18.29
C TRP A 100 23.03 -0.04 -18.13
N GLU A 101 23.12 0.96 -17.24
CA GLU A 101 24.38 1.59 -16.86
C GLU A 101 25.03 0.77 -15.74
N GLU A 102 26.21 0.23 -15.99
CA GLU A 102 26.89 -0.67 -15.06
C GLU A 102 27.15 0.00 -13.70
N SER A 103 27.51 1.28 -13.71
CA SER A 103 27.75 2.09 -12.50
C SER A 103 26.48 2.35 -11.67
N LEU A 104 25.28 2.29 -12.28
CA LEU A 104 24.01 2.58 -11.62
C LEU A 104 23.23 1.33 -11.26
N ARG A 105 23.61 0.17 -11.76
CA ARG A 105 22.84 -1.09 -11.64
C ARG A 105 22.60 -1.51 -10.20
N HIS A 106 23.55 -1.28 -9.32
CA HIS A 106 23.50 -1.65 -7.90
C HIS A 106 22.91 -0.57 -7.00
N LEU A 107 22.72 0.64 -7.54
CA LEU A 107 22.11 1.76 -6.85
C LEU A 107 20.58 1.70 -6.97
N THR A 108 19.91 2.66 -6.33
CA THR A 108 18.45 2.76 -6.27
C THR A 108 17.97 4.17 -6.65
N GLY A 109 16.66 4.37 -6.76
CA GLY A 109 16.09 5.67 -7.07
C GLY A 109 16.25 6.76 -5.99
N VAL A 110 16.73 6.38 -4.79
CA VAL A 110 17.09 7.34 -3.74
C VAL A 110 18.52 7.86 -3.87
N ASP A 111 19.38 7.17 -4.62
CA ASP A 111 20.78 7.50 -4.77
C ASP A 111 20.97 8.63 -5.80
N GLU A 112 21.83 9.60 -5.47
CA GLU A 112 22.10 10.80 -6.27
C GLU A 112 22.49 10.51 -7.72
N PRO A 113 23.39 9.54 -8.05
CA PRO A 113 23.73 9.24 -9.44
C PRO A 113 22.53 8.76 -10.27
N VAL A 114 21.63 7.99 -9.68
CA VAL A 114 20.41 7.51 -10.35
C VAL A 114 19.42 8.66 -10.55
N ARG A 115 19.27 9.53 -9.56
CA ARG A 115 18.45 10.75 -9.67
C ARG A 115 18.94 11.62 -10.82
N HIS A 116 20.24 11.92 -10.86
CA HIS A 116 20.83 12.72 -11.91
C HIS A 116 20.65 12.13 -13.30
N PHE A 117 20.84 10.81 -13.44
CA PHE A 117 20.58 10.09 -14.69
C PHE A 117 19.13 10.24 -15.16
N LEU A 118 18.17 10.08 -14.26
CA LEU A 118 16.74 10.18 -14.59
C LEU A 118 16.32 11.61 -14.87
N GLU A 119 16.87 12.59 -14.17
CA GLU A 119 16.59 14.02 -14.36
C GLU A 119 17.18 14.58 -15.66
N SER A 120 18.24 13.99 -16.17
CA SER A 120 18.83 14.35 -17.46
C SER A 120 17.96 13.94 -18.65
N ASP A 121 17.00 13.02 -18.46
CA ASP A 121 16.07 12.59 -19.50
C ASP A 121 14.79 13.46 -19.49
N PRO A 122 14.56 14.29 -20.55
CA PRO A 122 13.35 15.12 -20.63
C PRO A 122 12.04 14.34 -20.53
N LYS A 123 12.03 13.04 -20.91
CA LYS A 123 10.86 12.16 -20.79
C LYS A 123 10.51 11.91 -19.32
N THR A 124 11.50 11.80 -18.47
CA THR A 124 11.29 11.62 -17.02
C THR A 124 10.57 12.83 -16.43
N LEU A 125 11.05 14.03 -16.74
CA LEU A 125 10.42 15.26 -16.28
C LEU A 125 9.01 15.44 -16.84
N ALA A 126 8.79 15.11 -18.12
CA ALA A 126 7.48 15.18 -18.74
C ALA A 126 6.45 14.22 -18.09
N ILE A 127 6.85 12.99 -17.80
CA ILE A 127 5.99 12.01 -17.10
C ILE A 127 5.73 12.46 -15.66
N TYR A 128 6.76 12.89 -14.94
CA TYR A 128 6.61 13.40 -13.59
C TYR A 128 5.60 14.56 -13.54
N ASN A 129 5.73 15.55 -14.41
CA ASN A 129 4.83 16.70 -14.46
C ASN A 129 3.37 16.28 -14.70
N ARG A 130 3.13 15.31 -15.61
CA ARG A 130 1.77 14.78 -15.85
C ARG A 130 1.19 14.09 -14.61
N ILE A 131 1.99 13.30 -13.92
CA ILE A 131 1.58 12.63 -12.67
C ILE A 131 1.29 13.68 -11.60
N SER A 132 2.17 14.62 -11.40
CA SER A 132 2.05 15.67 -10.39
C SER A 132 0.80 16.54 -10.61
N VAL A 133 0.56 17.00 -11.83
CA VAL A 133 -0.64 17.78 -12.19
C VAL A 133 -1.90 16.94 -11.93
N PHE A 134 -1.96 15.72 -12.47
CA PHE A 134 -3.11 14.83 -12.27
C PHE A 134 -3.42 14.62 -10.78
N VAL A 135 -2.41 14.31 -9.99
CA VAL A 135 -2.58 14.04 -8.55
C VAL A 135 -3.05 15.31 -7.82
N THR A 136 -2.42 16.45 -8.10
CA THR A 136 -2.78 17.71 -7.43
C THR A 136 -4.20 18.18 -7.77
N GLU A 137 -4.63 18.00 -9.02
CA GLU A 137 -5.99 18.33 -9.44
C GLU A 137 -7.05 17.37 -8.89
N THR A 138 -6.66 16.11 -8.62
CA THR A 138 -7.60 15.07 -8.15
C THR A 138 -7.79 15.08 -6.62
N ILE A 139 -6.79 15.49 -5.84
CA ILE A 139 -6.85 15.49 -4.37
C ILE A 139 -8.07 16.25 -3.82
N PRO A 140 -8.43 17.46 -4.31
CA PRO A 140 -9.60 18.19 -3.83
C PRO A 140 -10.91 17.41 -3.97
N ASP A 141 -11.08 16.65 -5.07
CA ASP A 141 -12.29 15.85 -5.30
C ASP A 141 -12.41 14.72 -4.27
N PHE A 142 -11.27 14.11 -3.89
CA PHE A 142 -11.23 13.11 -2.84
C PHE A 142 -11.55 13.69 -1.47
N ASN A 143 -11.08 14.89 -1.16
CA ASN A 143 -11.40 15.60 0.07
C ASN A 143 -12.91 15.90 0.19
N GLN A 144 -13.58 16.19 -0.94
CA GLN A 144 -15.02 16.49 -0.96
C GLN A 144 -15.89 15.23 -0.91
N SER A 145 -15.35 14.06 -1.24
CA SER A 145 -16.12 12.81 -1.37
C SER A 145 -16.13 11.93 -0.12
N ASP A 146 -15.94 12.49 1.08
CA ASP A 146 -15.86 11.77 2.37
C ASP A 146 -14.84 10.61 2.38
N ARG A 147 -13.89 10.62 1.47
CA ARG A 147 -12.80 9.65 1.45
C ARG A 147 -11.71 10.03 2.44
N SER A 148 -11.33 9.07 3.25
CA SER A 148 -10.26 9.24 4.24
C SER A 148 -8.87 8.91 3.69
N TYR A 149 -8.78 8.22 2.53
CA TYR A 149 -7.53 7.70 1.96
C TYR A 149 -7.47 7.85 0.46
N LEU A 150 -6.25 8.14 -0.01
CA LEU A 150 -5.86 8.12 -1.41
C LEU A 150 -4.53 7.38 -1.54
N THR A 151 -4.50 6.28 -2.27
CA THR A 151 -3.28 5.51 -2.54
C THR A 151 -2.84 5.67 -3.99
N ILE A 152 -1.63 6.19 -4.17
CA ILE A 152 -1.02 6.44 -5.48
C ILE A 152 0.17 5.51 -5.64
N ALA A 153 0.11 4.58 -6.59
CA ALA A 153 1.17 3.63 -6.85
C ALA A 153 1.93 3.97 -8.13
N ILE A 154 3.26 3.96 -8.07
CA ILE A 154 4.14 4.17 -9.22
C ILE A 154 4.95 2.89 -9.44
N GLY A 155 4.85 2.30 -10.63
CA GLY A 155 5.46 1.02 -10.94
C GLY A 155 6.58 1.11 -11.98
N CYS A 156 7.65 0.35 -11.75
CA CYS A 156 8.63 0.02 -12.79
C CYS A 156 8.90 -1.48 -12.81
N THR A 157 9.73 -1.97 -13.72
CA THR A 157 9.95 -3.42 -13.88
C THR A 157 10.43 -4.08 -12.58
N GLY A 158 11.49 -3.52 -11.97
CA GLY A 158 12.15 -4.10 -10.79
C GLY A 158 11.84 -3.42 -9.46
N GLY A 159 11.18 -2.25 -9.46
CA GLY A 159 10.85 -1.51 -8.24
C GLY A 159 12.04 -0.91 -7.50
N GLN A 160 13.19 -0.70 -8.18
CA GLN A 160 14.42 -0.22 -7.55
C GLN A 160 14.81 1.22 -7.94
N HIS A 161 14.60 1.62 -9.19
CA HIS A 161 15.12 2.89 -9.73
C HIS A 161 14.01 3.89 -10.05
N ARG A 162 13.39 3.77 -11.24
CA ARG A 162 12.45 4.74 -11.83
C ARG A 162 11.23 5.01 -10.94
N SER A 163 10.58 3.96 -10.45
CA SER A 163 9.40 4.09 -9.58
C SER A 163 9.74 4.67 -8.22
N VAL A 164 10.90 4.30 -7.67
CA VAL A 164 11.40 4.83 -6.39
C VAL A 164 11.66 6.33 -6.54
N TYR A 165 12.43 6.73 -7.55
CA TYR A 165 12.72 8.15 -7.81
C TYR A 165 11.45 9.00 -7.96
N LEU A 166 10.49 8.54 -8.80
CA LEU A 166 9.27 9.30 -9.02
C LEU A 166 8.39 9.39 -7.76
N ALA A 167 8.34 8.32 -6.96
CA ALA A 167 7.59 8.31 -5.71
C ALA A 167 8.20 9.26 -4.67
N GLU A 168 9.52 9.26 -4.53
CA GLU A 168 10.26 10.19 -3.66
C GLU A 168 10.01 11.64 -4.05
N LYS A 169 10.12 11.94 -5.35
CA LYS A 169 9.92 13.29 -5.87
C LYS A 169 8.48 13.76 -5.63
N LEU A 170 7.49 12.91 -5.92
CA LEU A 170 6.09 13.22 -5.69
C LEU A 170 5.78 13.43 -4.20
N HIS A 171 6.35 12.61 -3.33
CA HIS A 171 6.22 12.77 -1.88
C HIS A 171 6.80 14.11 -1.41
N THR A 172 8.01 14.43 -1.86
CA THR A 172 8.69 15.69 -1.50
C THR A 172 7.89 16.93 -1.90
N ASP A 173 7.17 16.85 -3.02
CA ASP A 173 6.35 17.98 -3.46
C ASP A 173 4.99 18.02 -2.75
N LEU A 174 4.33 16.87 -2.56
CA LEU A 174 3.02 16.82 -1.92
C LEU A 174 3.06 17.13 -0.42
N ILE A 175 4.09 16.73 0.30
CA ILE A 175 4.20 16.94 1.76
C ILE A 175 4.19 18.43 2.13
N LYS A 176 4.54 19.32 1.21
CA LYS A 176 4.52 20.79 1.40
C LYS A 176 3.10 21.32 1.58
N HIS A 177 2.12 20.67 0.97
CA HIS A 177 0.70 21.06 0.97
C HIS A 177 -0.17 20.09 1.76
N TYR A 178 0.26 18.84 1.85
CA TYR A 178 -0.43 17.73 2.53
C TYR A 178 0.52 17.03 3.50
N PRO A 179 0.74 17.58 4.71
CA PRO A 179 1.74 17.07 5.66
C PRO A 179 1.52 15.62 6.13
N ALA A 180 0.29 15.11 5.99
CA ALA A 180 -0.06 13.73 6.33
C ALA A 180 0.28 12.72 5.20
N THR A 181 0.92 13.17 4.11
CA THR A 181 1.36 12.29 3.02
C THR A 181 2.44 11.33 3.50
N GLN A 182 2.24 10.05 3.20
CA GLN A 182 3.16 8.97 3.55
C GLN A 182 3.80 8.38 2.30
N LEU A 183 5.02 7.86 2.44
CA LEU A 183 5.76 7.20 1.37
C LEU A 183 6.11 5.77 1.77
N ARG A 184 5.92 4.83 0.84
CA ARG A 184 6.29 3.42 1.02
C ARG A 184 6.92 2.84 -0.24
N HIS A 185 8.03 2.16 -0.08
CA HIS A 185 8.63 1.36 -1.16
C HIS A 185 8.36 -0.12 -0.91
N ARG A 186 7.46 -0.73 -1.70
CA ARG A 186 7.05 -2.13 -1.48
C ARG A 186 8.16 -3.14 -1.74
N HIS A 187 9.09 -2.81 -2.62
CA HIS A 187 10.08 -3.76 -3.11
C HIS A 187 11.51 -3.23 -3.15
N LEU A 188 11.76 -2.08 -2.53
CA LEU A 188 13.11 -1.52 -2.45
C LEU A 188 13.99 -2.43 -1.58
N ILE A 189 15.11 -2.85 -2.15
CA ILE A 189 16.14 -3.58 -1.41
C ILE A 189 17.12 -2.53 -0.89
N VAL A 190 17.02 -2.23 0.40
CA VAL A 190 18.02 -1.40 1.07
C VAL A 190 19.22 -2.29 1.34
N SER A 191 20.34 -2.05 0.65
CA SER A 191 21.61 -2.68 1.01
C SER A 191 22.00 -2.15 2.38
N GLN A 192 21.97 -3.01 3.39
CA GLN A 192 22.58 -2.67 4.68
C GLN A 192 24.07 -2.55 4.42
N THR A 193 24.57 -1.33 4.34
CA THR A 193 25.99 -1.04 4.45
C THR A 193 26.37 -1.34 5.89
N SER A 194 27.09 -2.44 6.08
CA SER A 194 27.78 -2.80 7.33
C SER A 194 28.95 -1.87 7.53
#